data_0851421fc16f598b489ef494d9fe26d6
#
_entry.id   0851421fc16f598b489ef494d9fe26d6
#
_cell.length_a   1.000
_cell.length_b   1.000
_cell.length_c   1.000
_cell.angle_alpha   90.00
_cell.angle_beta   90.00
_cell.angle_gamma   90.00
#
_symmetry.space_group_name_H-M   'P 1'
#
loop_
_entity.id
_entity.type
_entity.pdbx_description
1 polymer ?
#
loop_
_entity_poly.entity_id
_entity_poly.type
_entity_poly.pdbx_seq_one_letter_code
_entity_poly.pdbx_strand_id
1 'polypeptide(L)'
;MTHTERFCREYRAVLDGLELPERVGLVYEPVALLAERGGRSVWKLRRRCDGAPFVLKAASGEGENLEEEFRLLTRLYPALAGAAPLAADCFAQGERHYLVRSFLPGQTLAQWREKAGGCTEEQCVSIGRKVCALLERLHALEPPVIHRDIKPENIVLGEDGAVGLIDFGIARQYKPERESDTRLMGSRSTAPPEQYGFAQTDGRADLYALGATLSWLLTGSYERDALEGAPVSRRLRRVLTKAAAFSPADRYPTAAALGRALRGPERRRGLRIALAGAACAALCLGLGGLALSGRQGARAVAFSSACLEKAVRAELEMPAGEITYADLEGVERLALVGWETFGAETAYDYRLESTLDSVSRYSAPAGDVSDLSLLAHMPNLTELYLCRQAITDISPLAGLELEVLALSDNQITDLSPLAEMDSLEELWLGGNPVADASPLADLGRLRLLNLSAGHGADTGLDSLSFLAELPLDTLSLARRTVSGGDWFPLGALRALDELFLWSPPAEALEAAAGLDYLAVLELGDAGLEDLTVLAGCPVIDLRIHGGLAGLEGAENLPSLRNLNVFDCTAADLSPLAGCTGLETFSFSGLDGVEDFSVLSALPRLHGVLVPQARVGDIAADCPGAAFAITGQ
;
A
#
# COMPACT_ATOMS: atom_id res chain seq x y z
N MET A 1 19.89 40.35 -27.11
CA MET A 1 19.94 39.08 -26.37
C MET A 1 18.95 39.19 -25.22
N THR A 2 17.86 38.43 -25.24
CA THR A 2 16.83 38.47 -24.19
C THR A 2 17.39 37.89 -22.89
N HIS A 3 16.79 38.26 -21.75
CA HIS A 3 17.17 37.72 -20.44
C HIS A 3 17.11 36.18 -20.43
N THR A 4 16.16 35.60 -21.18
CA THR A 4 15.98 34.16 -21.39
C THR A 4 17.14 33.53 -22.18
N GLU A 5 17.62 34.18 -23.24
CA GLU A 5 18.75 33.67 -24.05
C GLU A 5 20.07 33.68 -23.27
N ARG A 6 20.27 34.71 -22.44
CA ARG A 6 21.44 34.80 -21.55
C ARG A 6 21.39 33.71 -20.48
N PHE A 7 20.23 33.52 -19.85
CA PHE A 7 20.00 32.46 -18.88
C PHE A 7 20.22 31.07 -19.47
N CYS A 8 19.68 30.79 -20.68
CA CYS A 8 19.88 29.52 -21.37
C CYS A 8 21.35 29.28 -21.75
N ARG A 9 22.12 30.32 -22.05
CA ARG A 9 23.55 30.21 -22.37
C ARG A 9 24.38 29.93 -21.14
N GLU A 10 24.16 30.68 -20.05
CA GLU A 10 24.81 30.48 -18.76
C GLU A 10 24.48 29.09 -18.20
N TYR A 11 23.24 28.66 -18.35
CA TYR A 11 22.76 27.33 -17.94
C TYR A 11 23.42 26.19 -18.75
N ARG A 12 23.56 26.34 -20.07
CA ARG A 12 24.30 25.40 -20.90
C ARG A 12 25.77 25.35 -20.56
N ALA A 13 26.42 26.48 -20.29
CA ALA A 13 27.82 26.52 -19.88
C ALA A 13 28.07 25.76 -18.55
N VAL A 14 27.10 25.80 -17.62
CA VAL A 14 27.15 25.02 -16.38
C VAL A 14 26.99 23.52 -16.65
N LEU A 15 26.13 23.14 -17.60
CA LEU A 15 25.95 21.74 -18.00
C LEU A 15 27.15 21.21 -18.80
N ASP A 16 27.73 22.03 -19.70
CA ASP A 16 28.88 21.67 -20.54
C ASP A 16 30.17 21.54 -19.71
N GLY A 17 30.25 22.21 -18.55
CA GLY A 17 31.35 22.10 -17.59
C GLY A 17 31.21 20.98 -16.56
N LEU A 18 30.11 20.25 -16.58
CA LEU A 18 29.88 19.11 -15.67
C LEU A 18 30.55 17.84 -16.21
N GLU A 19 31.69 17.50 -15.64
CA GLU A 19 32.27 16.17 -15.83
C GLU A 19 31.53 15.16 -14.96
N LEU A 20 30.51 14.47 -15.57
CA LEU A 20 29.90 13.32 -14.94
C LEU A 20 30.93 12.20 -14.78
N PRO A 21 30.90 11.42 -13.68
CA PRO A 21 31.66 10.19 -13.60
C PRO A 21 31.47 9.35 -14.87
N GLU A 22 32.53 8.78 -15.42
CA GLU A 22 32.48 8.01 -16.69
C GLU A 22 31.35 6.97 -16.65
N ARG A 23 31.22 6.24 -15.55
CA ARG A 23 30.17 5.26 -15.29
C ARG A 23 28.75 5.84 -15.46
N VAL A 24 28.52 7.08 -14.99
CA VAL A 24 27.22 7.74 -15.13
C VAL A 24 27.05 8.28 -16.55
N GLY A 25 28.10 8.89 -17.13
CA GLY A 25 28.06 9.49 -18.46
C GLY A 25 27.79 8.50 -19.59
N LEU A 26 28.15 7.21 -19.42
CA LEU A 26 27.84 6.13 -20.36
C LEU A 26 26.33 5.86 -20.46
N VAL A 27 25.60 5.96 -19.35
CA VAL A 27 24.19 5.57 -19.23
C VAL A 27 23.26 6.78 -19.25
N TYR A 28 23.70 7.90 -18.71
CA TYR A 28 22.88 9.08 -18.48
C TYR A 28 23.50 10.34 -19.08
N GLU A 29 22.64 11.31 -19.35
CA GLU A 29 23.04 12.67 -19.72
C GLU A 29 22.48 13.70 -18.74
N PRO A 30 23.21 14.78 -18.39
CA PRO A 30 22.72 15.79 -17.46
C PRO A 30 21.66 16.65 -18.16
N VAL A 31 20.58 16.94 -17.39
CA VAL A 31 19.47 17.78 -17.86
C VAL A 31 19.43 19.11 -17.12
N ALA A 32 19.60 19.08 -15.78
CA ALA A 32 19.48 20.27 -14.96
C ALA A 32 20.20 20.07 -13.62
N LEU A 33 20.80 21.13 -13.09
CA LEU A 33 21.19 21.23 -11.69
C LEU A 33 19.94 21.57 -10.86
N LEU A 34 19.56 20.69 -9.92
CA LEU A 34 18.41 20.89 -9.06
C LEU A 34 18.77 21.61 -7.76
N ALA A 35 19.95 21.33 -7.22
CA ALA A 35 20.45 21.97 -6.00
C ALA A 35 21.98 21.85 -5.91
N GLU A 36 22.62 22.87 -5.33
CA GLU A 36 24.05 22.84 -4.98
C GLU A 36 24.27 23.59 -3.68
N ARG A 37 24.93 22.94 -2.71
CA ARG A 37 25.25 23.54 -1.40
C ARG A 37 26.33 22.76 -0.67
N GLY A 38 27.40 23.43 -0.24
CA GLY A 38 28.36 22.88 0.71
C GLY A 38 29.05 21.58 0.23
N GLY A 39 29.46 21.52 -1.04
CA GLY A 39 30.13 20.33 -1.61
C GLY A 39 29.16 19.21 -2.03
N ARG A 40 27.86 19.46 -1.96
CA ARG A 40 26.78 18.57 -2.40
C ARG A 40 26.16 19.14 -3.64
N SER A 41 25.88 18.28 -4.61
CA SER A 41 25.11 18.66 -5.79
C SER A 41 24.06 17.60 -6.13
N VAL A 42 22.92 18.05 -6.62
CA VAL A 42 21.80 17.21 -7.04
C VAL A 42 21.46 17.57 -8.48
N TRP A 43 21.58 16.62 -9.37
CA TRP A 43 21.37 16.80 -10.80
C TRP A 43 20.20 15.98 -11.29
N LYS A 44 19.39 16.56 -12.18
CA LYS A 44 18.43 15.81 -12.98
C LYS A 44 19.17 15.24 -14.20
N LEU A 45 19.02 13.96 -14.40
CA LEU A 45 19.57 13.20 -15.50
C LEU A 45 18.47 12.67 -16.41
N ARG A 46 18.84 12.29 -17.62
CA ARG A 46 18.00 11.53 -18.55
C ARG A 46 18.76 10.28 -18.95
N ARG A 47 18.13 9.10 -18.82
CA ARG A 47 18.73 7.85 -19.27
C ARG A 47 18.75 7.79 -20.80
N ARG A 48 19.90 7.44 -21.40
CA ARG A 48 20.12 7.53 -22.84
C ARG A 48 19.28 6.54 -23.67
N CYS A 49 19.02 5.35 -23.10
CA CYS A 49 18.34 4.27 -23.85
C CYS A 49 16.84 4.50 -24.04
N ASP A 50 16.15 5.14 -23.11
CA ASP A 50 14.69 5.29 -23.10
C ASP A 50 14.19 6.69 -22.73
N GLY A 51 15.10 7.61 -22.44
CA GLY A 51 14.75 8.97 -22.05
C GLY A 51 14.21 9.13 -20.62
N ALA A 52 14.17 8.08 -19.81
CA ALA A 52 13.64 8.13 -18.47
C ALA A 52 14.40 9.11 -17.57
N PRO A 53 13.69 9.89 -16.72
CA PRO A 53 14.32 10.86 -15.84
C PRO A 53 14.88 10.21 -14.58
N PHE A 54 16.10 10.60 -14.21
CA PHE A 54 16.81 10.17 -13.01
C PHE A 54 17.36 11.37 -12.23
N VAL A 55 17.87 11.09 -11.04
CA VAL A 55 18.56 12.06 -10.16
C VAL A 55 19.92 11.50 -9.77
N LEU A 56 20.96 12.31 -9.91
CA LEU A 56 22.28 12.05 -9.34
C LEU A 56 22.47 12.95 -8.12
N LYS A 57 22.71 12.36 -6.97
CA LYS A 57 23.27 13.05 -5.80
C LYS A 57 24.77 12.82 -5.78
N ALA A 58 25.55 13.87 -5.58
CA ALA A 58 26.99 13.80 -5.36
C ALA A 58 27.36 14.54 -4.07
N ALA A 59 28.20 13.93 -3.24
CA ALA A 59 28.65 14.51 -1.98
C ALA A 59 30.16 14.27 -1.78
N SER A 60 30.86 15.24 -1.18
CA SER A 60 32.26 15.15 -0.78
C SER A 60 32.36 15.23 0.75
N GLY A 61 33.15 14.34 1.39
CA GLY A 61 33.43 14.32 2.83
C GLY A 61 32.54 13.38 3.66
N GLU A 62 32.88 13.25 4.96
CA GLU A 62 32.30 12.25 5.89
C GLU A 62 30.83 12.50 6.33
N GLY A 63 30.15 13.49 5.79
CA GLY A 63 28.88 14.00 6.33
C GLY A 63 27.61 13.31 5.80
N GLU A 64 27.66 12.63 4.65
CA GLU A 64 26.53 11.93 4.06
C GLU A 64 26.88 10.49 3.71
N ASN A 65 26.13 9.58 4.25
CA ASN A 65 26.24 8.19 3.89
C ASN A 65 25.24 7.88 2.76
N LEU A 66 25.60 8.25 1.52
CA LEU A 66 24.78 7.95 0.33
C LEU A 66 24.57 6.45 0.15
N GLU A 67 25.48 5.63 0.68
CA GLU A 67 25.35 4.19 0.68
C GLU A 67 24.23 3.71 1.64
N GLU A 68 24.09 4.34 2.81
CA GLU A 68 22.95 4.06 3.70
C GLU A 68 21.62 4.48 3.06
N GLU A 69 21.60 5.65 2.40
CA GLU A 69 20.42 6.09 1.65
C GLU A 69 20.08 5.10 0.51
N PHE A 70 21.07 4.59 -0.21
CA PHE A 70 20.91 3.59 -1.26
C PHE A 70 20.29 2.29 -0.71
N ARG A 71 20.88 1.72 0.34
CA ARG A 71 20.37 0.49 0.98
C ARG A 71 18.95 0.69 1.51
N LEU A 72 18.67 1.85 2.09
CA LEU A 72 17.35 2.17 2.60
C LEU A 72 16.34 2.28 1.46
N LEU A 73 16.62 3.02 0.39
CA LEU A 73 15.73 3.15 -0.76
C LEU A 73 15.44 1.80 -1.43
N THR A 74 16.45 0.93 -1.53
CA THR A 74 16.28 -0.42 -2.07
C THR A 74 15.32 -1.23 -1.21
N ARG A 75 15.44 -1.15 0.13
CA ARG A 75 14.53 -1.81 1.05
C ARG A 75 13.10 -1.22 1.03
N LEU A 76 12.97 0.09 0.81
CA LEU A 76 11.67 0.78 0.82
C LEU A 76 10.87 0.55 -0.46
N TYR A 77 11.51 0.12 -1.54
CA TYR A 77 10.87 0.02 -2.85
C TYR A 77 9.61 -0.87 -2.85
N PRO A 78 9.61 -2.07 -2.24
CA PRO A 78 8.41 -2.91 -2.19
C PRO A 78 7.24 -2.24 -1.45
N ALA A 79 7.53 -1.50 -0.36
CA ALA A 79 6.51 -0.87 0.47
C ALA A 79 6.01 0.47 -0.09
N LEU A 80 6.81 1.17 -0.88
CA LEU A 80 6.53 2.53 -1.38
C LEU A 80 6.65 2.64 -2.89
N ALA A 81 6.40 1.57 -3.65
CA ALA A 81 6.50 1.57 -5.10
C ALA A 81 5.74 2.79 -5.70
N GLY A 82 6.43 3.55 -6.56
CA GLY A 82 5.89 4.78 -7.16
C GLY A 82 5.83 6.01 -6.23
N ALA A 83 5.86 5.84 -4.91
CA ALA A 83 5.79 6.94 -3.93
C ALA A 83 7.15 7.29 -3.30
N ALA A 84 8.20 6.52 -3.54
CA ALA A 84 9.58 6.81 -3.21
C ALA A 84 10.49 6.57 -4.42
N PRO A 85 11.67 7.24 -4.51
CA PRO A 85 12.59 6.98 -5.60
C PRO A 85 13.16 5.56 -5.55
N LEU A 86 13.25 4.91 -6.70
CA LEU A 86 13.99 3.67 -6.88
C LEU A 86 15.49 3.96 -6.90
N ALA A 87 16.28 3.32 -6.05
CA ALA A 87 17.74 3.37 -6.08
C ALA A 87 18.25 2.58 -7.31
N ALA A 88 19.10 3.21 -8.13
CA ALA A 88 19.60 2.62 -9.36
C ALA A 88 21.09 2.27 -9.27
N ASP A 89 21.92 3.11 -8.67
CA ASP A 89 23.35 2.88 -8.51
C ASP A 89 23.92 3.70 -7.35
N CYS A 90 24.95 3.19 -6.69
CA CYS A 90 25.71 3.90 -5.65
C CYS A 90 27.17 3.51 -5.72
N PHE A 91 28.06 4.50 -5.78
CA PHE A 91 29.50 4.25 -5.89
C PHE A 91 30.32 5.45 -5.38
N ALA A 92 31.61 5.21 -5.14
CA ALA A 92 32.58 6.26 -4.84
C ALA A 92 33.59 6.41 -5.99
N GLN A 93 34.00 7.63 -6.26
CA GLN A 93 35.11 7.96 -7.18
C GLN A 93 35.95 9.06 -6.60
N GLY A 94 37.18 8.73 -6.22
CA GLY A 94 38.05 9.61 -5.42
C GLY A 94 37.41 9.87 -4.04
N GLU A 95 37.36 11.16 -3.65
CA GLU A 95 36.72 11.58 -2.39
C GLU A 95 35.21 11.87 -2.51
N ARG A 96 34.64 11.62 -3.67
CA ARG A 96 33.22 11.87 -3.92
C ARG A 96 32.42 10.58 -3.94
N HIS A 97 31.25 10.63 -3.29
CA HIS A 97 30.24 9.59 -3.31
C HIS A 97 29.10 10.01 -4.21
N TYR A 98 28.50 9.04 -4.90
CA TYR A 98 27.44 9.25 -5.88
C TYR A 98 26.30 8.27 -5.62
N LEU A 99 25.06 8.77 -5.74
CA LEU A 99 23.85 7.99 -5.71
C LEU A 99 22.99 8.35 -6.92
N VAL A 100 22.67 7.37 -7.75
CA VAL A 100 21.72 7.51 -8.86
C VAL A 100 20.38 6.88 -8.42
N ARG A 101 19.31 7.62 -8.59
CA ARG A 101 17.96 7.15 -8.26
C ARG A 101 16.94 7.65 -9.29
N SER A 102 15.76 6.99 -9.38
CA SER A 102 14.70 7.48 -10.25
C SER A 102 14.22 8.87 -9.85
N PHE A 103 13.70 9.62 -10.82
CA PHE A 103 13.06 10.91 -10.58
C PHE A 103 11.56 10.68 -10.36
N LEU A 104 11.01 11.15 -9.24
CA LEU A 104 9.56 11.16 -9.03
C LEU A 104 8.94 12.31 -9.83
N PRO A 105 8.01 12.02 -10.75
CA PRO A 105 7.35 13.05 -11.54
C PRO A 105 6.44 13.92 -10.67
N GLY A 106 6.41 15.22 -10.95
CA GLY A 106 5.59 16.17 -10.20
C GLY A 106 6.38 17.40 -9.73
N GLN A 107 5.79 18.16 -8.82
CA GLN A 107 6.36 19.35 -8.20
C GLN A 107 6.46 19.13 -6.68
N THR A 108 7.50 19.66 -6.03
CA THR A 108 7.51 19.67 -4.57
C THR A 108 6.36 20.53 -4.04
N LEU A 109 5.88 20.25 -2.83
CA LEU A 109 4.81 21.07 -2.23
C LEU A 109 5.22 22.53 -2.10
N ALA A 110 6.52 22.81 -1.94
CA ALA A 110 7.04 24.18 -1.94
C ALA A 110 6.80 24.86 -3.29
N GLN A 111 7.20 24.23 -4.39
CA GLN A 111 7.01 24.74 -5.76
C GLN A 111 5.52 24.83 -6.12
N TRP A 112 4.75 23.81 -5.74
CA TRP A 112 3.33 23.77 -6.01
C TRP A 112 2.59 24.92 -5.32
N ARG A 113 2.86 25.17 -4.03
CA ARG A 113 2.25 26.26 -3.27
C ARG A 113 2.60 27.62 -3.83
N GLU A 114 3.85 27.84 -4.21
CA GLU A 114 4.31 29.10 -4.84
C GLU A 114 3.55 29.36 -6.15
N LYS A 115 3.41 28.34 -6.99
CA LYS A 115 2.68 28.42 -8.26
C LYS A 115 1.17 28.60 -8.07
N ALA A 116 0.57 27.93 -7.08
CA ALA A 116 -0.85 28.00 -6.79
C ALA A 116 -1.28 29.27 -6.03
N GLY A 117 -0.32 30.02 -5.45
CA GLY A 117 -0.59 31.21 -4.65
C GLY A 117 -1.23 30.93 -3.28
N GLY A 118 -1.24 29.66 -2.85
CA GLY A 118 -1.81 29.22 -1.57
C GLY A 118 -2.36 27.81 -1.63
N CYS A 119 -3.01 27.37 -0.53
CA CYS A 119 -3.61 26.05 -0.40
C CYS A 119 -4.97 26.15 0.28
N THR A 120 -5.99 25.48 -0.24
CA THR A 120 -7.30 25.39 0.42
C THR A 120 -7.27 24.35 1.54
N GLU A 121 -8.23 24.44 2.47
CA GLU A 121 -8.38 23.44 3.53
C GLU A 121 -8.57 22.01 2.97
N GLU A 122 -9.38 21.86 1.92
CA GLU A 122 -9.65 20.57 1.26
C GLU A 122 -8.38 19.97 0.62
N GLN A 123 -7.60 20.81 -0.08
CA GLN A 123 -6.31 20.38 -0.65
C GLN A 123 -5.32 19.99 0.44
N CYS A 124 -5.22 20.78 1.52
CA CYS A 124 -4.35 20.48 2.66
C CYS A 124 -4.71 19.15 3.31
N VAL A 125 -5.99 18.90 3.55
CA VAL A 125 -6.49 17.64 4.13
C VAL A 125 -6.20 16.46 3.19
N SER A 126 -6.47 16.60 1.88
CA SER A 126 -6.19 15.55 0.90
C SER A 126 -4.70 15.18 0.85
N ILE A 127 -3.82 16.19 0.76
CA ILE A 127 -2.37 15.98 0.77
C ILE A 127 -1.92 15.34 2.08
N GLY A 128 -2.40 15.87 3.23
CA GLY A 128 -2.04 15.36 4.56
C GLY A 128 -2.40 13.89 4.75
N ARG A 129 -3.58 13.48 4.29
CA ARG A 129 -4.01 12.08 4.34
C ARG A 129 -3.11 11.15 3.52
N LYS A 130 -2.77 11.55 2.28
CA LYS A 130 -1.88 10.76 1.43
C LYS A 130 -0.48 10.62 2.02
N VAL A 131 0.06 11.70 2.62
CA VAL A 131 1.34 11.62 3.35
C VAL A 131 1.22 10.72 4.59
N CYS A 132 0.11 10.79 5.34
CA CYS A 132 -0.11 9.88 6.47
C CYS A 132 -0.08 8.41 6.04
N ALA A 133 -0.71 8.06 4.92
CA ALA A 133 -0.70 6.69 4.40
C ALA A 133 0.72 6.21 4.02
N LEU A 134 1.58 7.10 3.50
CA LEU A 134 2.99 6.77 3.22
C LEU A 134 3.80 6.60 4.52
N LEU A 135 3.58 7.49 5.50
CA LEU A 135 4.26 7.39 6.80
C LEU A 135 3.83 6.12 7.55
N GLU A 136 2.58 5.72 7.42
CA GLU A 136 2.08 4.48 8.01
C GLU A 136 2.86 3.27 7.47
N ARG A 137 3.02 3.16 6.14
CA ARG A 137 3.83 2.10 5.52
C ARG A 137 5.29 2.13 5.98
N LEU A 138 5.89 3.31 6.13
CA LEU A 138 7.26 3.44 6.64
C LEU A 138 7.41 2.99 8.10
N HIS A 139 6.45 3.40 8.94
CA HIS A 139 6.48 3.09 10.36
C HIS A 139 6.11 1.63 10.67
N ALA A 140 5.39 0.95 9.76
CA ALA A 140 5.04 -0.47 9.88
C ALA A 140 6.17 -1.42 9.45
N LEU A 141 7.25 -0.93 8.86
CA LEU A 141 8.39 -1.77 8.47
C LEU A 141 9.14 -2.31 9.70
N GLU A 142 9.68 -3.51 9.62
CA GLU A 142 10.53 -4.10 10.65
C GLU A 142 12.02 -4.14 10.22
N PRO A 143 12.88 -3.39 10.91
CA PRO A 143 12.59 -2.38 11.93
C PRO A 143 11.94 -1.14 11.34
N PRO A 144 11.08 -0.41 12.11
CA PRO A 144 10.39 0.79 11.64
C PRO A 144 11.35 1.83 11.06
N VAL A 145 10.93 2.49 9.97
CA VAL A 145 11.70 3.56 9.34
C VAL A 145 11.04 4.90 9.62
N ILE A 146 11.80 5.82 10.19
CA ILE A 146 11.38 7.19 10.49
C ILE A 146 12.07 8.11 9.49
N HIS A 147 11.31 8.93 8.77
CA HIS A 147 11.82 9.79 7.69
C HIS A 147 12.66 10.96 8.19
N ARG A 148 12.25 11.61 9.29
CA ARG A 148 12.95 12.67 10.01
C ARG A 148 13.12 14.02 9.30
N ASP A 149 12.78 14.12 8.02
CA ASP A 149 12.87 15.36 7.23
C ASP A 149 11.61 15.59 6.38
N ILE A 150 10.44 15.38 6.99
CA ILE A 150 9.16 15.72 6.35
C ILE A 150 9.04 17.25 6.27
N LYS A 151 9.04 17.77 5.05
CA LYS A 151 8.93 19.20 4.74
C LYS A 151 8.44 19.41 3.32
N PRO A 152 7.98 20.63 2.95
CA PRO A 152 7.43 20.90 1.63
C PRO A 152 8.36 20.58 0.46
N GLU A 153 9.67 20.69 0.66
CA GLU A 153 10.69 20.41 -0.35
C GLU A 153 10.85 18.90 -0.61
N ASN A 154 10.48 18.06 0.36
CA ASN A 154 10.69 16.60 0.32
C ASN A 154 9.40 15.83 0.02
N ILE A 155 8.28 16.51 -0.19
CA ILE A 155 7.01 15.93 -0.60
C ILE A 155 6.73 16.36 -2.03
N VAL A 156 6.57 15.40 -2.93
CA VAL A 156 6.26 15.62 -4.35
C VAL A 156 4.77 15.37 -4.59
N LEU A 157 4.12 16.27 -5.30
CA LEU A 157 2.74 16.15 -5.76
C LEU A 157 2.75 15.95 -7.27
N GLY A 158 2.29 14.79 -7.73
CA GLY A 158 2.09 14.44 -9.13
C GLY A 158 0.93 15.21 -9.78
N GLU A 159 0.87 15.22 -11.10
CA GLU A 159 -0.23 15.85 -11.86
C GLU A 159 -1.56 15.10 -11.67
N ASP A 160 -1.50 13.79 -11.42
CA ASP A 160 -2.60 12.91 -11.04
C ASP A 160 -3.05 13.07 -9.58
N GLY A 161 -2.36 13.93 -8.83
CA GLY A 161 -2.58 14.14 -7.41
C GLY A 161 -1.91 13.09 -6.51
N ALA A 162 -1.17 12.12 -7.05
CA ALA A 162 -0.36 11.21 -6.26
C ALA A 162 0.68 11.97 -5.42
N VAL A 163 1.03 11.43 -4.26
CA VAL A 163 2.00 12.03 -3.35
C VAL A 163 3.17 11.08 -3.16
N GLY A 164 4.40 11.60 -3.29
CA GLY A 164 5.62 10.85 -3.05
C GLY A 164 6.54 11.54 -2.06
N LEU A 165 7.42 10.78 -1.43
CA LEU A 165 8.45 11.26 -0.52
C LEU A 165 9.82 11.14 -1.18
N ILE A 166 10.64 12.18 -1.05
CA ILE A 166 12.02 12.21 -1.53
C ILE A 166 12.96 12.59 -0.40
N ASP A 167 14.25 12.28 -0.58
CA ASP A 167 15.32 12.61 0.35
C ASP A 167 15.29 11.86 1.69
N PHE A 168 15.72 10.61 1.63
CA PHE A 168 15.87 9.71 2.78
C PHE A 168 17.27 9.78 3.43
N GLY A 169 18.04 10.80 3.14
CA GLY A 169 19.44 10.92 3.59
C GLY A 169 19.63 10.98 5.11
N ILE A 170 18.60 11.35 5.88
CA ILE A 170 18.61 11.31 7.36
C ILE A 170 17.56 10.38 7.95
N ALA A 171 16.85 9.65 7.09
CA ALA A 171 15.91 8.63 7.54
C ALA A 171 16.64 7.50 8.30
N ARG A 172 16.00 6.92 9.29
CA ARG A 172 16.63 5.96 10.19
C ARG A 172 15.70 4.82 10.58
N GLN A 173 16.29 3.65 10.74
CA GLN A 173 15.62 2.51 11.37
C GLN A 173 15.55 2.74 12.88
N TYR A 174 14.37 2.56 13.46
CA TYR A 174 14.17 2.61 14.90
C TYR A 174 14.84 1.42 15.59
N LYS A 175 15.61 1.68 16.65
CA LYS A 175 16.26 0.64 17.47
C LYS A 175 15.88 0.85 18.92
N PRO A 176 15.05 -0.01 19.54
CA PRO A 176 14.53 0.19 20.91
C PRO A 176 15.61 0.28 21.99
N GLU A 177 16.82 -0.22 21.72
CA GLU A 177 17.92 -0.31 22.68
C GLU A 177 18.72 1.00 22.86
N ARG A 178 18.38 2.10 22.15
CA ARG A 178 19.09 3.38 22.22
C ARG A 178 18.29 4.40 23.02
N GLU A 179 18.96 5.07 23.97
CA GLU A 179 18.34 6.11 24.82
C GLU A 179 18.29 7.50 24.16
N SER A 180 19.14 7.79 23.15
CA SER A 180 19.17 9.10 22.47
C SER A 180 19.75 9.03 21.05
N ASP A 181 19.43 10.02 20.23
CA ASP A 181 19.99 10.18 18.89
C ASP A 181 21.42 10.75 18.94
N THR A 182 22.30 10.16 18.15
CA THR A 182 23.75 10.47 18.17
C THR A 182 24.15 11.72 17.38
N ARG A 183 23.26 12.34 16.60
CA ARG A 183 23.52 13.56 15.82
C ARG A 183 22.29 14.45 15.75
N LEU A 184 22.48 15.75 15.91
CA LEU A 184 21.49 16.79 15.64
C LEU A 184 21.27 16.88 14.13
N MET A 185 20.09 16.46 13.65
CA MET A 185 19.74 16.46 12.23
C MET A 185 18.29 16.86 12.03
N GLY A 186 17.98 17.54 10.94
CA GLY A 186 16.64 17.97 10.54
C GLY A 186 16.58 19.44 10.17
N SER A 187 15.48 19.81 9.50
CA SER A 187 15.23 21.20 9.08
C SER A 187 14.75 22.02 10.28
N ARG A 188 15.38 23.16 10.56
CA ARG A 188 15.08 24.01 11.75
C ARG A 188 13.60 24.38 11.92
N SER A 189 12.85 24.47 10.83
CA SER A 189 11.45 24.89 10.82
C SER A 189 10.44 23.75 11.04
N THR A 190 10.83 22.49 10.75
CA THR A 190 9.93 21.33 10.82
C THR A 190 10.41 20.22 11.76
N ALA A 191 11.66 20.27 12.23
CA ALA A 191 12.20 19.27 13.15
C ALA A 191 11.56 19.39 14.54
N PRO A 192 11.07 18.27 15.12
CA PRO A 192 10.50 18.26 16.45
C PRO A 192 11.58 18.41 17.53
N PRO A 193 11.19 18.84 18.77
CA PRO A 193 12.12 19.09 19.85
C PRO A 193 13.07 17.92 20.18
N GLU A 194 12.57 16.68 20.13
CA GLU A 194 13.37 15.48 20.43
C GLU A 194 14.50 15.26 19.41
N GLN A 195 14.41 15.74 18.19
CA GLN A 195 15.52 15.67 17.21
C GLN A 195 16.73 16.54 17.58
N TYR A 196 16.56 17.43 18.55
CA TYR A 196 17.68 18.23 19.10
C TYR A 196 18.44 17.53 20.23
N GLY A 197 18.28 16.20 20.39
CA GLY A 197 19.09 15.39 21.30
C GLY A 197 18.45 15.16 22.69
N PHE A 198 17.20 15.54 22.89
CA PHE A 198 16.52 15.40 24.19
C PHE A 198 15.93 14.00 24.41
N ALA A 199 15.67 13.22 23.34
CA ALA A 199 15.14 11.87 23.40
C ALA A 199 15.39 11.12 22.08
N GLN A 200 15.13 9.81 22.05
CA GLN A 200 15.10 9.05 20.81
C GLN A 200 13.87 9.44 19.97
N THR A 201 14.07 9.64 18.67
CA THR A 201 12.97 9.90 17.73
C THR A 201 12.24 8.61 17.36
N ASP A 202 10.93 8.62 17.47
CA ASP A 202 10.01 7.58 16.95
C ASP A 202 9.12 8.14 15.82
N GLY A 203 8.14 7.35 15.32
CA GLY A 203 7.26 7.76 14.23
C GLY A 203 6.49 9.06 14.49
N ARG A 204 6.27 9.45 15.75
CA ARG A 204 5.61 10.71 16.12
C ARG A 204 6.43 11.95 15.77
N ALA A 205 7.73 11.80 15.51
CA ALA A 205 8.57 12.86 14.97
C ALA A 205 8.14 13.29 13.56
N ASP A 206 7.83 12.32 12.71
CA ASP A 206 7.30 12.58 11.35
C ASP A 206 5.92 13.25 11.40
N LEU A 207 5.09 12.88 12.38
CA LEU A 207 3.75 13.48 12.56
C LEU A 207 3.84 14.95 12.97
N TYR A 208 4.80 15.31 13.82
CA TYR A 208 5.09 16.71 14.15
C TYR A 208 5.51 17.49 12.90
N ALA A 209 6.47 16.95 12.14
CA ALA A 209 6.99 17.57 10.94
C ALA A 209 5.89 17.72 9.86
N LEU A 210 4.99 16.73 9.74
CA LEU A 210 3.82 16.82 8.87
C LEU A 210 2.85 17.90 9.35
N GLY A 211 2.54 17.98 10.64
CA GLY A 211 1.69 19.02 11.21
C GLY A 211 2.22 20.43 10.91
N ALA A 212 3.53 20.66 11.10
CA ALA A 212 4.21 21.90 10.75
C ALA A 212 4.18 22.20 9.23
N THR A 213 4.41 21.17 8.40
CA THR A 213 4.35 21.26 6.94
C THR A 213 2.96 21.66 6.43
N LEU A 214 1.91 21.02 6.97
CA LEU A 214 0.52 21.33 6.59
C LEU A 214 0.09 22.72 7.08
N SER A 215 0.55 23.14 8.25
CA SER A 215 0.33 24.50 8.76
C SER A 215 0.99 25.53 7.84
N TRP A 216 2.24 25.29 7.43
CA TRP A 216 2.94 26.12 6.46
C TRP A 216 2.22 26.12 5.08
N LEU A 217 1.71 24.99 4.65
CA LEU A 217 1.01 24.88 3.36
C LEU A 217 -0.22 25.81 3.31
N LEU A 218 -0.94 25.94 4.42
CA LEU A 218 -2.10 26.82 4.56
C LEU A 218 -1.71 28.30 4.71
N THR A 219 -0.71 28.60 5.54
CA THR A 219 -0.41 29.96 5.99
C THR A 219 0.76 30.61 5.27
N GLY A 220 1.70 29.83 4.74
CA GLY A 220 3.00 30.29 4.23
C GLY A 220 4.03 30.58 5.32
N SER A 221 3.72 30.32 6.59
CA SER A 221 4.59 30.56 7.73
C SER A 221 4.69 29.31 8.61
N TYR A 222 5.84 29.12 9.25
CA TYR A 222 6.06 28.11 10.29
C TYR A 222 5.76 28.62 11.70
N GLU A 223 5.36 29.89 11.84
CA GLU A 223 4.99 30.45 13.12
C GLU A 223 3.64 29.88 13.59
N ARG A 224 3.57 29.49 14.86
CA ARG A 224 2.35 28.88 15.43
C ARG A 224 1.15 29.83 15.37
N ASP A 225 1.36 31.12 15.61
CA ASP A 225 0.32 32.13 15.62
C ASP A 225 -0.28 32.37 14.23
N ALA A 226 0.48 32.07 13.15
CA ALA A 226 -0.02 32.19 11.80
C ALA A 226 -1.21 31.26 11.52
N LEU A 227 -1.24 30.08 12.14
CA LEU A 227 -2.36 29.15 12.02
C LEU A 227 -3.61 29.63 12.78
N GLU A 228 -3.44 30.37 13.87
CA GLU A 228 -4.57 30.92 14.64
C GLU A 228 -5.35 31.97 13.84
N GLY A 229 -4.65 32.80 13.10
CA GLY A 229 -5.22 33.84 12.23
C GLY A 229 -5.71 33.34 10.86
N ALA A 230 -5.41 32.11 10.47
CA ALA A 230 -5.75 31.59 9.16
C ALA A 230 -7.26 31.31 9.01
N PRO A 231 -7.84 31.49 7.79
CA PRO A 231 -9.26 31.23 7.52
C PRO A 231 -9.53 29.72 7.35
N VAL A 232 -9.18 28.92 8.34
CA VAL A 232 -9.37 27.47 8.40
C VAL A 232 -10.37 27.07 9.47
N SER A 233 -10.99 25.91 9.32
CA SER A 233 -11.95 25.41 10.31
C SER A 233 -11.28 25.23 11.68
N ARG A 234 -12.08 25.48 12.76
CA ARG A 234 -11.61 25.24 14.13
C ARG A 234 -11.15 23.79 14.34
N ARG A 235 -11.75 22.88 13.59
CA ARG A 235 -11.39 21.47 13.61
C ARG A 235 -9.98 21.23 13.05
N LEU A 236 -9.73 21.65 11.80
CA LEU A 236 -8.42 21.44 11.18
C LEU A 236 -7.32 22.12 11.99
N ARG A 237 -7.56 23.33 12.48
CA ARG A 237 -6.64 24.02 13.39
C ARG A 237 -6.28 23.16 14.60
N ARG A 238 -7.29 22.58 15.28
CA ARG A 238 -7.05 21.68 16.44
C ARG A 238 -6.24 20.43 16.05
N VAL A 239 -6.54 19.83 14.89
CA VAL A 239 -5.82 18.66 14.39
C VAL A 239 -4.34 18.98 14.16
N LEU A 240 -4.04 20.08 13.46
CA LEU A 240 -2.66 20.48 13.16
C LEU A 240 -1.90 20.92 14.40
N THR A 241 -2.53 21.64 15.33
CA THR A 241 -1.93 22.02 16.62
C THR A 241 -1.59 20.78 17.46
N LYS A 242 -2.48 19.77 17.50
CA LYS A 242 -2.21 18.50 18.18
C LYS A 242 -1.08 17.72 17.51
N ALA A 243 -1.05 17.65 16.17
CA ALA A 243 0.03 16.97 15.47
C ALA A 243 1.40 17.60 15.77
N ALA A 244 1.47 18.94 15.84
CA ALA A 244 2.67 19.72 16.15
C ALA A 244 2.84 20.05 17.64
N ALA A 245 2.27 19.24 18.56
CA ALA A 245 2.45 19.41 20.00
C ALA A 245 3.91 19.20 20.39
N PHE A 246 4.38 19.94 21.41
CA PHE A 246 5.79 19.90 21.86
C PHE A 246 6.17 18.51 22.36
N SER A 247 5.36 17.95 23.28
CA SER A 247 5.57 16.60 23.81
C SER A 247 5.07 15.54 22.83
N PRO A 248 5.86 14.50 22.51
CA PRO A 248 5.40 13.38 21.70
C PRO A 248 4.16 12.66 22.26
N ALA A 249 3.96 12.66 23.58
CA ALA A 249 2.81 12.06 24.24
C ALA A 249 1.49 12.79 23.92
N ASP A 250 1.55 14.09 23.63
CA ASP A 250 0.39 14.92 23.33
C ASP A 250 0.01 14.89 21.82
N ARG A 251 0.83 14.24 20.98
CA ARG A 251 0.58 14.08 19.55
C ARG A 251 -0.36 12.90 19.27
N TYR A 252 -0.64 12.68 18.00
CA TYR A 252 -1.27 11.44 17.55
C TYR A 252 -0.32 10.26 17.74
N PRO A 253 -0.79 9.08 18.17
CA PRO A 253 0.07 7.92 18.42
C PRO A 253 0.64 7.34 17.11
N THR A 254 -0.11 7.39 16.02
CA THR A 254 0.28 6.83 14.71
C THR A 254 -0.09 7.74 13.55
N ALA A 255 0.50 7.51 12.38
CA ALA A 255 0.17 8.21 11.14
C ALA A 255 -1.30 7.95 10.74
N ALA A 256 -1.80 6.73 10.91
CA ALA A 256 -3.20 6.38 10.71
C ALA A 256 -4.14 7.23 11.58
N ALA A 257 -3.82 7.42 12.86
CA ALA A 257 -4.63 8.24 13.76
C ALA A 257 -4.70 9.72 13.32
N LEU A 258 -3.57 10.29 12.84
CA LEU A 258 -3.56 11.63 12.26
C LEU A 258 -4.35 11.69 10.94
N GLY A 259 -4.21 10.69 10.08
CA GLY A 259 -4.93 10.57 8.80
C GLY A 259 -6.45 10.56 9.01
N ARG A 260 -6.95 9.79 9.98
CA ARG A 260 -8.36 9.79 10.40
C ARG A 260 -8.81 11.15 10.92
N ALA A 261 -8.03 11.77 11.79
CA ALA A 261 -8.36 13.10 12.33
C ALA A 261 -8.42 14.18 11.24
N LEU A 262 -7.59 14.09 10.20
CA LEU A 262 -7.63 14.97 9.03
C LEU A 262 -8.89 14.76 8.19
N ARG A 263 -9.37 13.53 8.01
CA ARG A 263 -10.59 13.22 7.23
C ARG A 263 -11.81 14.02 7.76
N GLY A 264 -12.03 14.01 9.07
CA GLY A 264 -13.18 14.64 9.73
C GLY A 264 -14.54 14.11 9.28
N PRO A 265 -15.61 14.45 9.97
CA PRO A 265 -16.95 14.08 9.56
C PRO A 265 -17.25 14.74 8.20
N GLU A 266 -17.50 13.97 7.17
CA GLU A 266 -17.86 14.48 5.85
C GLU A 266 -19.16 15.29 5.93
N ARG A 267 -19.09 16.59 5.64
CA ARG A 267 -20.27 17.44 5.52
C ARG A 267 -20.96 17.15 4.19
N ARG A 268 -22.06 16.40 4.24
CA ARG A 268 -22.99 16.22 3.11
C ARG A 268 -23.46 17.58 2.57
N ARG A 269 -22.78 18.16 1.60
CA ARG A 269 -23.17 19.41 0.94
C ARG A 269 -24.32 19.22 -0.07
N GLY A 270 -24.52 18.01 -0.59
CA GLY A 270 -25.54 17.71 -1.61
C GLY A 270 -26.98 17.65 -1.08
N LEU A 271 -27.20 17.30 0.18
CA LEU A 271 -28.53 17.10 0.74
C LEU A 271 -29.21 18.41 1.19
N ARG A 272 -28.48 19.52 1.34
CA ARG A 272 -29.04 20.79 1.81
C ARG A 272 -29.81 21.56 0.74
N ILE A 273 -29.56 21.32 -0.54
CA ILE A 273 -30.28 22.05 -1.64
C ILE A 273 -31.60 21.37 -1.98
N ALA A 274 -31.70 20.01 -1.83
CA ALA A 274 -32.98 19.29 -1.99
C ALA A 274 -33.93 19.50 -0.80
N LEU A 275 -33.40 19.75 0.41
CA LEU A 275 -34.20 19.90 1.64
C LEU A 275 -34.83 21.30 1.78
N ALA A 276 -34.34 22.34 1.11
CA ALA A 276 -34.96 23.68 1.15
C ALA A 276 -36.33 23.72 0.47
N GLY A 277 -36.58 22.83 -0.50
CA GLY A 277 -37.91 22.72 -1.17
C GLY A 277 -38.92 21.86 -0.39
N ALA A 278 -38.46 20.92 0.42
CA ALA A 278 -39.32 20.04 1.22
C ALA A 278 -39.62 20.57 2.62
N ALA A 279 -38.88 21.58 3.09
CA ALA A 279 -39.00 22.11 4.46
C ALA A 279 -40.32 22.80 4.74
N CYS A 280 -41.02 23.34 3.74
CA CYS A 280 -42.34 23.96 3.93
C CYS A 280 -43.47 22.93 4.08
N ALA A 281 -43.31 21.71 3.53
CA ALA A 281 -44.30 20.63 3.70
C ALA A 281 -44.07 19.79 4.97
N ALA A 282 -42.82 19.75 5.45
CA ALA A 282 -42.42 18.95 6.62
C ALA A 282 -42.62 19.64 7.96
N LEU A 283 -42.85 20.98 7.97
CA LEU A 283 -43.05 21.73 9.25
C LEU A 283 -44.33 21.33 9.99
N CYS A 284 -45.32 20.75 9.28
CA CYS A 284 -46.55 20.24 9.92
C CYS A 284 -46.45 18.76 10.35
N LEU A 285 -45.45 18.00 9.85
CA LEU A 285 -45.20 16.61 10.24
C LEU A 285 -43.98 16.48 11.15
N GLY A 286 -43.11 17.50 11.23
CA GLY A 286 -41.81 17.46 11.92
C GLY A 286 -41.87 17.56 13.44
N LEU A 287 -42.95 18.06 14.03
CA LEU A 287 -43.12 18.12 15.49
C LEU A 287 -43.43 16.76 16.12
N GLY A 288 -43.85 15.77 15.32
CA GLY A 288 -44.01 14.38 15.76
C GLY A 288 -42.74 13.55 15.66
N GLY A 289 -41.88 13.83 14.64
CA GLY A 289 -40.65 13.07 14.37
C GLY A 289 -39.49 13.36 15.30
N LEU A 290 -39.28 14.65 15.66
CA LEU A 290 -38.23 15.06 16.62
C LEU A 290 -38.39 14.48 18.03
N ALA A 291 -39.66 14.22 18.44
CA ALA A 291 -39.95 13.56 19.71
C ALA A 291 -39.68 12.03 19.69
N LEU A 292 -39.64 11.42 18.48
CA LEU A 292 -39.37 10.00 18.29
C LEU A 292 -37.87 9.72 18.09
N SER A 293 -37.11 10.56 17.35
CA SER A 293 -35.67 10.40 17.15
C SER A 293 -34.86 10.64 18.44
N GLY A 294 -35.26 11.65 19.23
CA GLY A 294 -34.65 11.89 20.57
C GLY A 294 -34.93 10.77 21.58
N ARG A 295 -36.04 10.00 21.39
CA ARG A 295 -36.34 8.83 22.22
C ARG A 295 -35.58 7.56 21.76
N GLN A 296 -35.29 7.42 20.47
CA GLN A 296 -34.49 6.30 19.96
C GLN A 296 -33.01 6.46 20.33
N GLY A 297 -32.44 7.65 20.23
CA GLY A 297 -31.03 7.90 20.57
C GLY A 297 -30.67 7.61 22.04
N ALA A 298 -31.61 7.75 22.95
CA ALA A 298 -31.44 7.47 24.38
C ALA A 298 -31.80 6.01 24.77
N ARG A 299 -32.26 5.19 23.81
CA ARG A 299 -32.61 3.79 24.06
C ARG A 299 -31.36 2.91 24.04
N ALA A 300 -31.26 2.01 25.03
CA ALA A 300 -30.21 1.01 25.08
C ALA A 300 -30.31 0.04 23.89
N VAL A 301 -29.15 -0.32 23.32
CA VAL A 301 -29.01 -1.30 22.25
C VAL A 301 -29.17 -2.71 22.83
N ALA A 302 -29.98 -3.53 22.21
CA ALA A 302 -30.05 -4.97 22.50
C ALA A 302 -29.23 -5.70 21.42
N PHE A 303 -28.10 -6.27 21.79
CA PHE A 303 -27.28 -7.05 20.89
C PHE A 303 -27.83 -8.48 20.73
N SER A 304 -27.96 -8.93 19.48
CA SER A 304 -28.31 -10.30 19.14
C SER A 304 -27.10 -11.25 19.17
N SER A 305 -25.89 -10.71 19.12
CA SER A 305 -24.61 -11.42 19.12
C SER A 305 -23.69 -10.87 20.21
N ALA A 306 -23.13 -11.77 21.01
CA ALA A 306 -22.13 -11.41 22.04
C ALA A 306 -20.81 -10.98 21.40
N CYS A 307 -20.45 -11.54 20.23
CA CYS A 307 -19.27 -11.12 19.46
C CYS A 307 -19.42 -9.68 18.97
N LEU A 308 -20.59 -9.35 18.40
CA LEU A 308 -20.88 -8.01 17.89
C LEU A 308 -20.87 -6.98 19.02
N GLU A 309 -21.47 -7.29 20.17
CA GLU A 309 -21.40 -6.42 21.35
C GLU A 309 -19.95 -6.14 21.78
N LYS A 310 -19.14 -7.20 21.84
CA LYS A 310 -17.71 -7.09 22.21
C LYS A 310 -16.95 -6.19 21.24
N ALA A 311 -17.19 -6.32 19.91
CA ALA A 311 -16.54 -5.49 18.91
C ALA A 311 -16.96 -4.02 19.00
N VAL A 312 -18.26 -3.75 19.15
CA VAL A 312 -18.78 -2.38 19.33
C VAL A 312 -18.23 -1.74 20.60
N ARG A 313 -18.16 -2.48 21.71
CA ARG A 313 -17.55 -1.99 22.95
C ARG A 313 -16.07 -1.65 22.79
N ALA A 314 -15.34 -2.47 22.04
CA ALA A 314 -13.93 -2.25 21.78
C ALA A 314 -13.72 -0.99 20.92
N GLU A 315 -14.51 -0.79 19.88
CA GLU A 315 -14.39 0.38 19.01
C GLU A 315 -14.80 1.69 19.70
N LEU A 316 -15.84 1.64 20.53
CA LEU A 316 -16.29 2.79 21.33
C LEU A 316 -15.45 3.04 22.58
N GLU A 317 -14.46 2.20 22.89
CA GLU A 317 -13.69 2.24 24.14
C GLU A 317 -14.58 2.20 25.41
N MET A 318 -15.74 1.51 25.34
CA MET A 318 -16.74 1.39 26.39
C MET A 318 -16.80 -0.04 26.97
N PRO A 319 -15.87 -0.43 27.85
CA PRO A 319 -15.82 -1.82 28.36
C PRO A 319 -17.00 -2.17 29.28
N ALA A 320 -17.72 -1.19 29.78
CA ALA A 320 -18.89 -1.37 30.65
C ALA A 320 -19.89 -0.23 30.46
N GLY A 321 -21.13 -0.45 30.91
CA GLY A 321 -22.23 0.49 30.78
C GLY A 321 -23.19 0.12 29.64
N GLU A 322 -24.30 0.84 29.55
CA GLU A 322 -25.27 0.69 28.48
C GLU A 322 -24.77 1.42 27.23
N ILE A 323 -24.82 0.74 26.08
CA ILE A 323 -24.60 1.34 24.76
C ILE A 323 -25.98 1.76 24.23
N THR A 324 -26.07 2.99 23.77
CA THR A 324 -27.29 3.54 23.16
C THR A 324 -27.17 3.59 21.63
N TYR A 325 -28.29 3.76 20.94
CA TYR A 325 -28.27 3.97 19.48
C TYR A 325 -27.52 5.24 19.05
N ALA A 326 -27.40 6.24 19.92
CA ALA A 326 -26.60 7.42 19.65
C ALA A 326 -25.08 7.13 19.68
N ASP A 327 -24.66 6.19 20.52
CA ASP A 327 -23.25 5.79 20.61
C ASP A 327 -22.82 5.05 19.34
N LEU A 328 -23.72 4.33 18.66
CA LEU A 328 -23.45 3.62 17.41
C LEU A 328 -23.05 4.55 16.26
N GLU A 329 -23.41 5.84 16.33
CA GLU A 329 -22.93 6.83 15.36
C GLU A 329 -21.42 7.07 15.46
N GLY A 330 -20.79 6.68 16.58
CA GLY A 330 -19.35 6.76 16.79
C GLY A 330 -18.55 5.59 16.20
N VAL A 331 -19.23 4.54 15.72
CA VAL A 331 -18.57 3.34 15.18
C VAL A 331 -18.15 3.59 13.74
N GLU A 332 -16.84 3.64 13.50
CA GLU A 332 -16.24 3.83 12.17
C GLU A 332 -15.71 2.50 11.59
N ARG A 333 -15.36 1.55 12.46
CA ARG A 333 -14.83 0.25 12.06
C ARG A 333 -15.29 -0.85 13.01
N LEU A 334 -15.55 -2.04 12.46
CA LEU A 334 -15.79 -3.26 13.23
C LEU A 334 -14.94 -4.40 12.68
N ALA A 335 -14.19 -5.09 13.55
CA ALA A 335 -13.33 -6.18 13.14
C ALA A 335 -13.51 -7.41 14.05
N LEU A 336 -14.03 -8.48 13.46
CA LEU A 336 -14.26 -9.78 14.08
C LEU A 336 -13.80 -10.91 13.15
N VAL A 337 -13.04 -11.85 13.69
CA VAL A 337 -12.76 -13.14 13.05
C VAL A 337 -13.16 -14.25 14.02
N GLY A 338 -14.25 -14.93 13.75
CA GLY A 338 -14.87 -15.84 14.69
C GLY A 338 -15.25 -15.11 15.99
N TRP A 339 -14.78 -15.60 17.15
CA TRP A 339 -15.02 -15.00 18.47
C TRP A 339 -13.99 -13.93 18.88
N GLU A 340 -13.00 -13.66 18.05
CA GLU A 340 -11.91 -12.77 18.38
C GLU A 340 -12.11 -11.38 17.76
N THR A 341 -11.89 -10.34 18.58
CA THR A 341 -11.82 -8.95 18.12
C THR A 341 -10.38 -8.62 17.80
N PHE A 342 -10.14 -8.04 16.63
CA PHE A 342 -8.81 -7.69 16.17
C PHE A 342 -8.63 -6.18 16.04
N GLY A 343 -7.39 -5.70 16.25
CA GLY A 343 -6.98 -4.39 15.78
C GLY A 343 -6.88 -4.36 14.26
N ALA A 344 -6.79 -3.17 13.67
CA ALA A 344 -6.70 -2.97 12.22
C ALA A 344 -5.57 -3.78 11.56
N GLU A 345 -4.40 -3.85 12.22
CA GLU A 345 -3.22 -4.55 11.72
C GLU A 345 -3.47 -6.05 11.58
N THR A 346 -4.02 -6.68 12.61
CA THR A 346 -4.29 -8.13 12.60
C THR A 346 -5.41 -8.51 11.62
N ALA A 347 -6.39 -7.64 11.42
CA ALA A 347 -7.44 -7.85 10.41
C ALA A 347 -6.87 -7.75 8.99
N TYR A 348 -5.85 -6.91 8.78
CA TYR A 348 -5.11 -6.82 7.52
C TYR A 348 -4.30 -8.10 7.26
N ASP A 349 -3.58 -8.61 8.25
CA ASP A 349 -2.83 -9.86 8.13
C ASP A 349 -3.76 -11.04 7.81
N TYR A 350 -4.93 -11.13 8.46
CA TYR A 350 -5.94 -12.13 8.13
C TYR A 350 -6.42 -12.04 6.68
N ARG A 351 -6.60 -10.83 6.13
CA ARG A 351 -6.95 -10.62 4.71
C ARG A 351 -5.89 -11.22 3.79
N LEU A 352 -4.62 -10.87 4.04
CA LEU A 352 -3.48 -11.33 3.23
C LEU A 352 -3.32 -12.86 3.32
N GLU A 353 -3.42 -13.42 4.52
CA GLU A 353 -3.29 -14.86 4.75
C GLU A 353 -4.48 -15.66 4.22
N SER A 354 -5.69 -15.09 4.15
CA SER A 354 -6.85 -15.77 3.56
C SER A 354 -6.75 -15.94 2.05
N THR A 355 -5.93 -15.14 1.35
CA THR A 355 -5.60 -15.37 -0.07
C THR A 355 -4.66 -16.56 -0.25
N LEU A 356 -3.83 -16.88 0.74
CA LEU A 356 -2.70 -17.82 0.67
C LEU A 356 -2.98 -19.23 1.27
N ASP A 357 -4.24 -19.64 1.43
CA ASP A 357 -4.59 -20.96 2.06
C ASP A 357 -4.20 -21.11 3.54
N SER A 358 -3.78 -20.03 4.20
CA SER A 358 -3.33 -20.06 5.60
C SER A 358 -4.47 -19.97 6.62
N VAL A 359 -5.72 -20.03 6.19
CA VAL A 359 -6.93 -20.06 7.08
C VAL A 359 -6.86 -21.20 8.11
N SER A 360 -6.05 -22.24 7.86
CA SER A 360 -5.79 -23.30 8.83
C SER A 360 -5.01 -22.85 10.08
N ARG A 361 -4.35 -21.70 10.06
CA ARG A 361 -3.59 -21.21 11.22
C ARG A 361 -4.46 -20.57 12.30
N TYR A 362 -5.62 -20.01 11.91
CA TYR A 362 -6.56 -19.47 12.87
C TYR A 362 -7.56 -20.53 13.31
N SER A 363 -7.26 -21.20 14.41
CA SER A 363 -8.15 -22.17 15.06
C SER A 363 -9.29 -21.53 15.84
N ALA A 364 -9.56 -20.26 15.63
CA ALA A 364 -10.65 -19.56 16.31
C ALA A 364 -12.00 -20.23 15.97
N PRO A 365 -12.83 -20.54 16.95
CA PRO A 365 -14.18 -21.07 16.70
C PRO A 365 -15.01 -20.06 15.89
N ALA A 366 -15.96 -20.56 15.10
CA ALA A 366 -16.87 -19.70 14.35
C ALA A 366 -17.63 -18.77 15.30
N GLY A 367 -17.82 -17.52 14.90
CA GLY A 367 -18.56 -16.53 15.67
C GLY A 367 -20.07 -16.74 15.57
N ASP A 368 -20.84 -15.90 16.26
CA ASP A 368 -22.30 -15.99 16.38
C ASP A 368 -23.05 -14.87 15.66
N VAL A 369 -22.36 -14.03 14.88
CA VAL A 369 -23.01 -12.95 14.12
C VAL A 369 -23.73 -13.53 12.92
N SER A 370 -25.06 -13.39 12.90
CA SER A 370 -25.92 -13.76 11.78
C SER A 370 -26.89 -12.65 11.37
N ASP A 371 -27.22 -11.75 12.30
CA ASP A 371 -28.12 -10.62 12.09
C ASP A 371 -27.31 -9.32 12.02
N LEU A 372 -27.33 -8.66 10.87
CA LEU A 372 -26.62 -7.41 10.58
C LEU A 372 -27.50 -6.17 10.73
N SER A 373 -28.77 -6.31 11.17
CA SER A 373 -29.73 -5.19 11.23
C SER A 373 -29.24 -4.01 12.08
N LEU A 374 -28.41 -4.27 13.10
CA LEU A 374 -27.85 -3.24 13.96
C LEU A 374 -26.89 -2.31 13.20
N LEU A 375 -26.21 -2.81 12.16
CA LEU A 375 -25.23 -2.04 11.38
C LEU A 375 -25.88 -0.89 10.62
N ALA A 376 -27.17 -0.99 10.28
CA ALA A 376 -27.93 0.11 9.66
C ALA A 376 -28.00 1.37 10.57
N HIS A 377 -27.69 1.23 11.86
CA HIS A 377 -27.60 2.34 12.81
C HIS A 377 -26.19 2.89 13.00
N MET A 378 -25.23 2.45 12.20
CA MET A 378 -23.81 2.87 12.20
C MET A 378 -23.48 3.65 10.92
N PRO A 379 -23.99 4.87 10.74
CA PRO A 379 -23.90 5.61 9.47
C PRO A 379 -22.47 6.07 9.13
N ASN A 380 -21.54 5.97 10.07
CA ASN A 380 -20.13 6.33 9.88
C ASN A 380 -19.22 5.11 9.71
N LEU A 381 -19.79 3.91 9.65
CA LEU A 381 -19.04 2.68 9.42
C LEU A 381 -18.45 2.68 8.00
N THR A 382 -17.14 2.63 7.90
CA THR A 382 -16.39 2.60 6.62
C THR A 382 -15.61 1.32 6.43
N GLU A 383 -15.27 0.62 7.51
CA GLU A 383 -14.54 -0.64 7.46
C GLU A 383 -15.28 -1.71 8.27
N LEU A 384 -15.63 -2.80 7.63
CA LEU A 384 -16.34 -3.93 8.25
C LEU A 384 -15.63 -5.25 7.97
N TYR A 385 -15.22 -5.92 9.02
CA TYR A 385 -14.59 -7.24 8.98
C TYR A 385 -15.42 -8.20 9.85
N LEU A 386 -16.19 -9.06 9.23
CA LEU A 386 -17.00 -10.09 9.88
C LEU A 386 -16.71 -11.45 9.26
N CYS A 387 -15.48 -11.94 9.45
CA CYS A 387 -15.03 -13.20 8.89
C CYS A 387 -15.37 -14.38 9.83
N ARG A 388 -15.62 -15.56 9.27
CA ARG A 388 -15.93 -16.80 10.01
C ARG A 388 -17.13 -16.65 10.96
N GLN A 389 -18.19 -16.03 10.47
CA GLN A 389 -19.46 -15.87 11.15
C GLN A 389 -20.54 -16.81 10.54
N ALA A 390 -21.77 -16.58 10.84
CA ALA A 390 -22.89 -17.34 10.28
C ALA A 390 -23.79 -16.46 9.40
N ILE A 391 -23.19 -15.52 8.67
CA ILE A 391 -23.91 -14.53 7.88
C ILE A 391 -24.39 -15.16 6.57
N THR A 392 -25.69 -15.01 6.29
CA THR A 392 -26.32 -15.40 5.03
C THR A 392 -26.95 -14.21 4.32
N ASP A 393 -27.47 -13.24 5.07
CA ASP A 393 -28.16 -12.05 4.57
C ASP A 393 -27.34 -10.80 4.83
N ILE A 394 -26.94 -10.12 3.76
CA ILE A 394 -26.19 -8.87 3.78
C ILE A 394 -27.05 -7.66 3.37
N SER A 395 -28.38 -7.84 3.22
CA SER A 395 -29.28 -6.73 2.89
C SER A 395 -29.22 -5.54 3.85
N PRO A 396 -28.92 -5.71 5.18
CA PRO A 396 -28.78 -4.58 6.07
C PRO A 396 -27.54 -3.69 5.78
N LEU A 397 -26.60 -4.15 4.95
CA LEU A 397 -25.45 -3.35 4.54
C LEU A 397 -25.78 -2.37 3.42
N ALA A 398 -26.89 -2.58 2.72
CA ALA A 398 -27.31 -1.71 1.62
C ALA A 398 -27.46 -0.25 2.11
N GLY A 399 -26.78 0.67 1.44
CA GLY A 399 -26.80 2.11 1.78
C GLY A 399 -25.78 2.54 2.83
N LEU A 400 -24.94 1.63 3.36
CA LEU A 400 -23.73 1.99 4.09
C LEU A 400 -22.64 2.44 3.10
N GLU A 401 -21.83 3.40 3.50
CA GLU A 401 -20.72 3.91 2.67
C GLU A 401 -19.41 3.19 3.06
N LEU A 402 -19.38 1.86 2.94
CA LEU A 402 -18.21 1.05 3.26
C LEU A 402 -17.12 1.25 2.19
N GLU A 403 -15.90 1.43 2.61
CA GLU A 403 -14.68 1.42 1.78
C GLU A 403 -14.05 0.02 1.76
N VAL A 404 -14.12 -0.70 2.90
CA VAL A 404 -13.60 -2.05 3.07
C VAL A 404 -14.66 -2.96 3.63
N LEU A 405 -14.89 -4.09 2.95
CA LEU A 405 -15.82 -5.12 3.39
C LEU A 405 -15.18 -6.51 3.32
N ALA A 406 -14.95 -7.10 4.48
CA ALA A 406 -14.39 -8.45 4.60
C ALA A 406 -15.41 -9.38 5.28
N LEU A 407 -15.94 -10.29 4.51
CA LEU A 407 -16.96 -11.27 4.90
C LEU A 407 -16.54 -12.71 4.59
N SER A 408 -15.24 -12.98 4.55
CA SER A 408 -14.71 -14.31 4.23
C SER A 408 -15.23 -15.38 5.20
N ASP A 409 -15.39 -16.62 4.71
CA ASP A 409 -15.85 -17.79 5.48
C ASP A 409 -17.22 -17.59 6.13
N ASN A 410 -18.19 -17.10 5.36
CA ASN A 410 -19.61 -17.03 5.73
C ASN A 410 -20.46 -17.92 4.80
N GLN A 411 -21.75 -17.70 4.75
CA GLN A 411 -22.70 -18.47 3.96
C GLN A 411 -23.49 -17.58 2.98
N ILE A 412 -22.84 -16.55 2.45
CA ILE A 412 -23.44 -15.54 1.57
C ILE A 412 -23.54 -16.11 0.16
N THR A 413 -24.73 -15.99 -0.43
CA THR A 413 -25.02 -16.40 -1.82
C THR A 413 -25.48 -15.23 -2.69
N ASP A 414 -26.17 -14.26 -2.10
CA ASP A 414 -26.74 -13.11 -2.80
C ASP A 414 -25.89 -11.85 -2.56
N LEU A 415 -25.32 -11.31 -3.63
CA LEU A 415 -24.53 -10.09 -3.62
C LEU A 415 -25.33 -8.86 -4.08
N SER A 416 -26.62 -8.98 -4.40
CA SER A 416 -27.43 -7.86 -4.86
C SER A 416 -27.43 -6.63 -3.94
N PRO A 417 -27.29 -6.77 -2.58
CA PRO A 417 -27.17 -5.61 -1.70
C PRO A 417 -25.89 -4.76 -1.90
N LEU A 418 -24.87 -5.31 -2.58
CA LEU A 418 -23.62 -4.61 -2.85
C LEU A 418 -23.64 -3.79 -4.13
N ALA A 419 -24.63 -3.99 -5.02
CA ALA A 419 -24.65 -3.44 -6.37
C ALA A 419 -24.59 -1.89 -6.43
N GLU A 420 -25.02 -1.19 -5.38
CA GLU A 420 -25.03 0.29 -5.30
C GLU A 420 -23.99 0.82 -4.30
N MET A 421 -23.02 0.01 -3.88
CA MET A 421 -21.99 0.40 -2.91
C MET A 421 -20.77 1.03 -3.62
N ASP A 422 -20.98 2.17 -4.28
CA ASP A 422 -19.97 2.88 -5.07
C ASP A 422 -18.72 3.32 -4.28
N SER A 423 -18.78 3.29 -2.95
CA SER A 423 -17.67 3.62 -2.06
C SER A 423 -16.67 2.48 -1.88
N LEU A 424 -17.04 1.24 -2.27
CA LEU A 424 -16.28 0.04 -1.95
C LEU A 424 -14.98 -0.02 -2.77
N GLU A 425 -13.86 -0.10 -2.05
CA GLU A 425 -12.51 -0.20 -2.61
C GLU A 425 -11.92 -1.61 -2.43
N GLU A 426 -12.25 -2.30 -1.32
CA GLU A 426 -11.79 -3.66 -1.04
C GLU A 426 -12.94 -4.57 -0.64
N LEU A 427 -13.06 -5.71 -1.30
CA LEU A 427 -14.10 -6.73 -1.05
C LEU A 427 -13.50 -8.13 -0.90
N TRP A 428 -13.72 -8.71 0.27
CA TRP A 428 -13.24 -10.04 0.63
C TRP A 428 -14.41 -10.97 0.92
N LEU A 429 -14.69 -11.86 0.00
CA LEU A 429 -15.80 -12.84 0.03
C LEU A 429 -15.30 -14.28 -0.03
N GLY A 430 -14.00 -14.51 0.16
CA GLY A 430 -13.44 -15.86 0.12
C GLY A 430 -14.17 -16.83 1.03
N GLY A 431 -14.37 -18.08 0.61
CA GLY A 431 -15.06 -19.09 1.40
C GLY A 431 -16.58 -18.97 1.47
N ASN A 432 -17.20 -18.06 0.70
CA ASN A 432 -18.66 -17.98 0.56
C ASN A 432 -19.16 -18.74 -0.67
N PRO A 433 -20.37 -19.34 -0.62
CA PRO A 433 -20.94 -20.08 -1.74
C PRO A 433 -21.59 -19.14 -2.79
N VAL A 434 -20.85 -18.13 -3.23
CA VAL A 434 -21.27 -17.18 -4.26
C VAL A 434 -21.17 -17.84 -5.63
N ALA A 435 -22.27 -17.87 -6.40
CA ALA A 435 -22.30 -18.30 -7.79
C ALA A 435 -22.44 -17.10 -8.75
N ASP A 436 -23.34 -16.18 -8.45
CA ASP A 436 -23.57 -14.96 -9.25
C ASP A 436 -22.81 -13.76 -8.63
N ALA A 437 -21.79 -13.29 -9.33
CA ALA A 437 -21.03 -12.09 -8.97
C ALA A 437 -21.39 -10.89 -9.87
N SER A 438 -22.41 -11.00 -10.73
CA SER A 438 -22.84 -9.92 -11.62
C SER A 438 -23.22 -8.62 -10.90
N PRO A 439 -23.72 -8.61 -9.63
CA PRO A 439 -23.97 -7.36 -8.91
C PRO A 439 -22.74 -6.49 -8.67
N LEU A 440 -21.54 -7.04 -8.82
CA LEU A 440 -20.29 -6.29 -8.60
C LEU A 440 -19.84 -5.49 -9.84
N ALA A 441 -20.47 -5.68 -11.01
CA ALA A 441 -19.99 -5.16 -12.29
C ALA A 441 -19.82 -3.63 -12.35
N ASP A 442 -20.63 -2.87 -11.62
CA ASP A 442 -20.65 -1.41 -11.64
C ASP A 442 -19.84 -0.76 -10.50
N LEU A 443 -19.11 -1.55 -9.67
CA LEU A 443 -18.33 -1.03 -8.56
C LEU A 443 -17.04 -0.35 -9.05
N GLY A 444 -17.17 0.83 -9.62
CA GLY A 444 -16.10 1.58 -10.30
C GLY A 444 -14.92 2.03 -9.42
N ARG A 445 -14.96 1.76 -8.11
CA ARG A 445 -13.85 2.03 -7.18
C ARG A 445 -13.18 0.77 -6.64
N LEU A 446 -13.70 -0.41 -6.96
CA LEU A 446 -13.20 -1.66 -6.43
C LEU A 446 -11.80 -1.96 -6.98
N ARG A 447 -10.82 -2.02 -6.10
CA ARG A 447 -9.41 -2.27 -6.40
C ARG A 447 -8.99 -3.69 -6.05
N LEU A 448 -9.54 -4.22 -4.97
CA LEU A 448 -9.23 -5.55 -4.52
C LEU A 448 -10.51 -6.40 -4.41
N LEU A 449 -10.48 -7.55 -5.05
CA LEU A 449 -11.56 -8.53 -4.99
C LEU A 449 -11.03 -9.93 -4.67
N ASN A 450 -11.51 -10.50 -3.58
CA ASN A 450 -11.26 -11.90 -3.23
C ASN A 450 -12.58 -12.70 -3.29
N LEU A 451 -12.66 -13.59 -4.24
CA LEU A 451 -13.76 -14.56 -4.43
C LEU A 451 -13.27 -16.01 -4.31
N SER A 452 -12.15 -16.26 -3.65
CA SER A 452 -11.59 -17.62 -3.49
C SER A 452 -12.61 -18.59 -2.93
N ALA A 453 -12.59 -19.85 -3.39
CA ALA A 453 -13.40 -20.88 -2.76
C ALA A 453 -12.79 -21.29 -1.40
N GLY A 454 -13.64 -21.58 -0.42
CA GLY A 454 -13.23 -22.14 0.86
C GLY A 454 -12.84 -23.62 0.75
N HIS A 455 -12.49 -24.21 1.90
CA HIS A 455 -12.17 -25.66 1.98
C HIS A 455 -13.35 -26.60 1.71
N GLY A 456 -14.57 -26.04 1.50
CA GLY A 456 -15.77 -26.80 1.10
C GLY A 456 -15.84 -27.06 -0.40
N ALA A 457 -16.97 -27.59 -0.85
CA ALA A 457 -17.23 -27.72 -2.28
C ALA A 457 -17.34 -26.32 -2.91
N ASP A 458 -16.61 -26.09 -3.99
CA ASP A 458 -16.78 -24.90 -4.83
C ASP A 458 -18.16 -24.95 -5.49
N THR A 459 -18.93 -23.87 -5.37
CA THR A 459 -20.22 -23.73 -6.05
C THR A 459 -20.05 -23.30 -7.51
N GLY A 460 -18.82 -22.92 -7.90
CA GLY A 460 -18.52 -22.32 -9.20
C GLY A 460 -19.06 -20.89 -9.32
N LEU A 461 -18.44 -20.11 -10.21
CA LEU A 461 -18.99 -18.83 -10.65
C LEU A 461 -19.76 -19.03 -11.95
N ASP A 462 -20.90 -18.40 -12.09
CA ASP A 462 -21.73 -18.50 -13.30
C ASP A 462 -21.02 -17.87 -14.50
N SER A 463 -20.30 -16.76 -14.29
CA SER A 463 -19.56 -16.04 -15.32
C SER A 463 -18.53 -15.12 -14.69
N LEU A 464 -17.47 -14.78 -15.45
CA LEU A 464 -16.51 -13.72 -15.15
C LEU A 464 -16.81 -12.39 -15.88
N SER A 465 -17.92 -12.28 -16.59
CA SER A 465 -18.25 -11.09 -17.40
C SER A 465 -18.32 -9.80 -16.58
N PHE A 466 -18.61 -9.87 -15.28
CA PHE A 466 -18.64 -8.72 -14.37
C PHE A 466 -17.26 -8.05 -14.20
N LEU A 467 -16.18 -8.76 -14.51
CA LEU A 467 -14.80 -8.22 -14.39
C LEU A 467 -14.49 -7.14 -15.42
N ALA A 468 -15.19 -7.09 -16.56
CA ALA A 468 -14.78 -6.36 -17.76
C ALA A 468 -14.50 -4.86 -17.54
N GLU A 469 -15.25 -4.21 -16.64
CA GLU A 469 -15.16 -2.77 -16.37
C GLU A 469 -14.59 -2.46 -14.98
N LEU A 470 -14.22 -3.48 -14.20
CA LEU A 470 -13.70 -3.28 -12.85
C LEU A 470 -12.24 -2.81 -12.90
N PRO A 471 -11.89 -1.76 -12.14
CA PRO A 471 -10.53 -1.24 -12.09
C PRO A 471 -9.65 -1.96 -11.06
N LEU A 472 -9.66 -3.30 -11.07
CA LEU A 472 -8.97 -4.12 -10.09
C LEU A 472 -7.45 -4.02 -10.23
N ASP A 473 -6.79 -3.82 -9.10
CA ASP A 473 -5.35 -3.95 -8.93
C ASP A 473 -4.98 -5.37 -8.45
N THR A 474 -5.85 -5.98 -7.61
CA THR A 474 -5.64 -7.32 -7.04
C THR A 474 -6.90 -8.18 -7.19
N LEU A 475 -6.73 -9.40 -7.68
CA LEU A 475 -7.82 -10.38 -7.84
C LEU A 475 -7.39 -11.75 -7.32
N SER A 476 -8.22 -12.34 -6.46
CA SER A 476 -8.08 -13.74 -6.05
C SER A 476 -9.29 -14.57 -6.44
N LEU A 477 -9.05 -15.59 -7.27
CA LEU A 477 -10.00 -16.61 -7.70
C LEU A 477 -9.51 -18.03 -7.33
N ALA A 478 -8.74 -18.12 -6.23
CA ALA A 478 -8.18 -19.40 -5.81
C ALA A 478 -9.25 -20.46 -5.60
N ARG A 479 -9.05 -21.65 -6.19
CA ARG A 479 -9.97 -22.81 -6.14
C ARG A 479 -11.36 -22.56 -6.71
N ARG A 480 -11.55 -21.50 -7.53
CA ARG A 480 -12.82 -21.25 -8.21
C ARG A 480 -12.89 -21.96 -9.54
N THR A 481 -14.06 -22.56 -9.81
CA THR A 481 -14.45 -22.99 -11.15
C THR A 481 -15.37 -21.95 -11.78
N VAL A 482 -15.40 -21.90 -13.11
CA VAL A 482 -16.28 -21.00 -13.89
C VAL A 482 -17.17 -21.84 -14.78
N SER A 483 -18.47 -21.59 -14.73
CA SER A 483 -19.45 -22.30 -15.56
C SER A 483 -19.15 -22.14 -17.05
N GLY A 484 -19.08 -23.25 -17.77
CA GLY A 484 -18.71 -23.23 -19.19
C GLY A 484 -17.23 -23.00 -19.49
N GLY A 485 -16.38 -22.79 -18.47
CA GLY A 485 -14.91 -22.63 -18.65
C GLY A 485 -14.50 -21.35 -19.35
N ASP A 486 -15.34 -20.30 -19.35
CA ASP A 486 -15.02 -19.03 -20.01
C ASP A 486 -14.20 -18.11 -19.09
N TRP A 487 -12.88 -18.16 -19.24
CA TRP A 487 -11.89 -17.31 -18.53
C TRP A 487 -11.50 -16.07 -19.33
N PHE A 488 -11.99 -15.90 -20.56
CA PHE A 488 -11.63 -14.77 -21.43
C PHE A 488 -11.84 -13.39 -20.80
N PRO A 489 -12.89 -13.13 -19.97
CA PRO A 489 -13.08 -11.84 -19.31
C PRO A 489 -11.95 -11.44 -18.38
N LEU A 490 -11.17 -12.40 -17.83
CA LEU A 490 -9.99 -12.11 -17.02
C LEU A 490 -8.97 -11.25 -17.80
N GLY A 491 -8.76 -11.53 -19.08
CA GLY A 491 -7.85 -10.77 -19.95
C GLY A 491 -8.29 -9.31 -20.23
N ALA A 492 -9.50 -8.91 -19.82
CA ALA A 492 -9.97 -7.52 -19.94
C ALA A 492 -9.46 -6.59 -18.84
N LEU A 493 -8.92 -7.13 -17.74
CA LEU A 493 -8.45 -6.37 -16.58
C LEU A 493 -7.14 -5.64 -16.88
N ARG A 494 -7.25 -4.40 -17.36
CA ARG A 494 -6.11 -3.59 -17.82
C ARG A 494 -5.24 -3.01 -16.72
N ALA A 495 -5.71 -3.00 -15.48
CA ALA A 495 -5.00 -2.43 -14.34
C ALA A 495 -4.48 -3.52 -13.38
N LEU A 496 -4.75 -4.80 -13.64
CA LEU A 496 -4.45 -5.88 -12.71
C LEU A 496 -2.94 -6.04 -12.54
N ASP A 497 -2.50 -5.88 -11.31
CA ASP A 497 -1.11 -6.00 -10.87
C ASP A 497 -0.84 -7.35 -10.18
N GLU A 498 -1.82 -7.84 -9.39
CA GLU A 498 -1.70 -9.07 -8.62
C GLU A 498 -2.84 -10.05 -8.91
N LEU A 499 -2.50 -11.30 -9.22
CA LEU A 499 -3.43 -12.38 -9.50
C LEU A 499 -3.09 -13.64 -8.72
N PHE A 500 -4.11 -14.18 -8.02
CA PHE A 500 -4.00 -15.40 -7.22
C PHE A 500 -4.94 -16.47 -7.78
N LEU A 501 -4.37 -17.57 -8.27
CA LEU A 501 -5.11 -18.71 -8.82
C LEU A 501 -4.67 -20.00 -8.14
N TRP A 502 -5.62 -20.86 -7.82
CA TRP A 502 -5.33 -22.19 -7.27
C TRP A 502 -6.07 -23.26 -8.06
N SER A 503 -5.35 -24.28 -8.53
CA SER A 503 -5.84 -25.28 -9.48
C SER A 503 -6.47 -24.64 -10.74
N PRO A 504 -5.81 -23.65 -11.39
CA PRO A 504 -6.37 -22.98 -12.55
C PRO A 504 -6.44 -23.93 -13.76
N PRO A 505 -7.47 -23.83 -14.60
CA PRO A 505 -7.46 -24.49 -15.89
C PRO A 505 -6.51 -23.78 -16.87
N ALA A 506 -6.16 -24.42 -17.97
CA ALA A 506 -5.23 -23.87 -18.97
C ALA A 506 -5.70 -22.52 -19.53
N GLU A 507 -7.01 -22.38 -19.77
CA GLU A 507 -7.62 -21.15 -20.28
C GLU A 507 -7.45 -19.95 -19.33
N ALA A 508 -7.41 -20.20 -18.01
CA ALA A 508 -7.15 -19.15 -17.03
C ALA A 508 -5.69 -18.68 -17.09
N LEU A 509 -4.75 -19.60 -17.31
CA LEU A 509 -3.32 -19.28 -17.45
C LEU A 509 -3.04 -18.55 -18.75
N GLU A 510 -3.68 -18.94 -19.86
CA GLU A 510 -3.59 -18.24 -21.14
C GLU A 510 -4.14 -16.81 -21.03
N ALA A 511 -5.26 -16.63 -20.32
CA ALA A 511 -5.83 -15.29 -20.07
C ALA A 511 -4.89 -14.44 -19.20
N ALA A 512 -4.30 -15.02 -18.15
CA ALA A 512 -3.35 -14.36 -17.26
C ALA A 512 -2.06 -13.94 -18.03
N ALA A 513 -1.55 -14.79 -18.90
CA ALA A 513 -0.37 -14.49 -19.72
C ALA A 513 -0.59 -13.29 -20.66
N GLY A 514 -1.83 -13.01 -21.04
CA GLY A 514 -2.23 -11.87 -21.87
C GLY A 514 -2.39 -10.54 -21.14
N LEU A 515 -2.15 -10.48 -19.83
CA LEU A 515 -2.29 -9.25 -19.04
C LEU A 515 -1.03 -8.38 -19.15
N ASP A 516 -1.19 -7.13 -19.56
CA ASP A 516 -0.07 -6.21 -19.86
C ASP A 516 0.69 -5.71 -18.62
N TYR A 517 0.06 -5.71 -17.44
CA TYR A 517 0.57 -5.08 -16.23
C TYR A 517 0.72 -6.03 -15.04
N LEU A 518 0.46 -7.33 -15.24
CA LEU A 518 0.54 -8.33 -14.17
C LEU A 518 1.97 -8.44 -13.63
N ALA A 519 2.20 -7.94 -12.43
CA ALA A 519 3.51 -7.99 -11.80
C ALA A 519 3.65 -9.18 -10.83
N VAL A 520 2.59 -9.58 -10.13
CA VAL A 520 2.59 -10.69 -9.19
C VAL A 520 1.60 -11.76 -9.65
N LEU A 521 2.11 -12.97 -9.88
CA LEU A 521 1.27 -14.14 -10.16
C LEU A 521 1.57 -15.22 -9.12
N GLU A 522 0.55 -15.62 -8.40
CA GLU A 522 0.64 -16.73 -7.46
C GLU A 522 -0.25 -17.89 -7.90
N LEU A 523 0.37 -19.04 -8.07
CA LEU A 523 -0.27 -20.27 -8.54
C LEU A 523 -0.13 -21.37 -7.49
N GLY A 524 -1.22 -22.03 -7.15
CA GLY A 524 -1.20 -23.23 -6.32
C GLY A 524 -1.77 -24.44 -7.06
N ASP A 525 -1.19 -25.62 -6.86
CA ASP A 525 -1.61 -26.89 -7.47
C ASP A 525 -2.00 -26.76 -8.96
N ALA A 526 -1.18 -26.01 -9.70
CA ALA A 526 -1.53 -25.59 -11.07
C ALA A 526 -1.44 -26.73 -12.10
N GLY A 527 -0.86 -27.88 -11.75
CA GLY A 527 -0.74 -29.04 -12.65
C GLY A 527 0.09 -28.74 -13.89
N LEU A 528 1.08 -27.85 -13.79
CA LEU A 528 1.91 -27.40 -14.91
C LEU A 528 3.01 -28.42 -15.21
N GLU A 529 3.15 -28.80 -16.47
CA GLU A 529 4.32 -29.54 -16.94
C GLU A 529 5.55 -28.61 -16.93
N ASP A 530 5.37 -27.34 -17.37
CA ASP A 530 6.40 -26.31 -17.43
C ASP A 530 5.78 -24.90 -17.40
N LEU A 531 6.60 -23.87 -17.63
CA LEU A 531 6.18 -22.44 -17.59
C LEU A 531 5.91 -21.86 -19.01
N THR A 532 5.92 -22.67 -20.05
CA THR A 532 5.76 -22.18 -21.44
C THR A 532 4.42 -21.50 -21.70
N VAL A 533 3.36 -21.89 -20.99
CA VAL A 533 2.03 -21.27 -21.06
C VAL A 533 2.06 -19.79 -20.63
N LEU A 534 3.01 -19.39 -19.81
CA LEU A 534 3.19 -18.02 -19.33
C LEU A 534 4.14 -17.19 -20.20
N ALA A 535 4.60 -17.72 -21.34
CA ALA A 535 5.58 -17.05 -22.18
C ALA A 535 5.14 -15.63 -22.56
N GLY A 536 6.02 -14.65 -22.33
CA GLY A 536 5.75 -13.23 -22.59
C GLY A 536 5.00 -12.48 -21.47
N CYS A 537 4.50 -13.18 -20.44
CA CYS A 537 3.87 -12.56 -19.29
C CYS A 537 4.85 -11.58 -18.61
N PRO A 538 4.43 -10.34 -18.28
CA PRO A 538 5.31 -9.32 -17.69
C PRO A 538 5.59 -9.53 -16.19
N VAL A 539 5.30 -10.73 -15.66
CA VAL A 539 5.40 -11.03 -14.23
C VAL A 539 6.81 -10.76 -13.69
N ILE A 540 6.85 -10.09 -12.55
CA ILE A 540 8.06 -9.74 -11.81
C ILE A 540 8.30 -10.74 -10.68
N ASP A 541 7.25 -11.09 -9.95
CA ASP A 541 7.24 -12.05 -8.83
C ASP A 541 6.31 -13.21 -9.19
N LEU A 542 6.89 -14.38 -9.45
CA LEU A 542 6.16 -15.62 -9.72
C LEU A 542 6.28 -16.55 -8.53
N ARG A 543 5.15 -16.94 -7.97
CA ARG A 543 5.04 -17.85 -6.83
C ARG A 543 4.24 -19.08 -7.22
N ILE A 544 4.82 -20.27 -7.02
CA ILE A 544 4.17 -21.53 -7.37
C ILE A 544 4.23 -22.47 -6.17
N HIS A 545 3.06 -22.93 -5.76
CA HIS A 545 2.86 -23.84 -4.63
C HIS A 545 2.30 -25.18 -5.13
N GLY A 546 3.19 -26.13 -5.39
CA GLY A 546 2.82 -27.45 -5.93
C GLY A 546 2.49 -27.47 -7.42
N GLY A 547 2.44 -28.66 -7.98
CA GLY A 547 1.93 -28.89 -9.34
C GLY A 547 2.81 -28.38 -10.48
N LEU A 548 4.12 -28.16 -10.29
CA LEU A 548 5.08 -27.81 -11.34
C LEU A 548 6.10 -28.92 -11.51
N ALA A 549 6.25 -29.42 -12.74
CA ALA A 549 7.17 -30.52 -13.05
C ALA A 549 8.49 -30.07 -13.73
N GLY A 550 8.51 -28.94 -14.43
CA GLY A 550 9.68 -28.39 -15.12
C GLY A 550 9.73 -26.87 -15.06
N LEU A 551 10.90 -26.28 -15.30
CA LEU A 551 11.14 -24.84 -15.34
C LEU A 551 11.28 -24.30 -16.77
N GLU A 552 11.11 -25.14 -17.80
CA GLU A 552 11.14 -24.72 -19.19
C GLU A 552 10.14 -23.59 -19.42
N GLY A 553 10.54 -22.57 -20.16
CA GLY A 553 9.72 -21.37 -20.36
C GLY A 553 10.00 -20.23 -19.38
N ALA A 554 10.70 -20.48 -18.25
CA ALA A 554 11.11 -19.42 -17.34
C ALA A 554 11.94 -18.34 -18.06
N GLU A 555 12.78 -18.74 -19.01
CA GLU A 555 13.61 -17.87 -19.84
C GLU A 555 12.79 -16.93 -20.75
N ASN A 556 11.51 -17.25 -20.98
CA ASN A 556 10.58 -16.46 -21.79
C ASN A 556 9.74 -15.46 -20.96
N LEU A 557 10.04 -15.31 -19.68
CA LEU A 557 9.42 -14.33 -18.79
C LEU A 557 10.29 -13.07 -18.71
N PRO A 558 10.00 -12.02 -19.50
CA PRO A 558 10.95 -10.93 -19.75
C PRO A 558 11.22 -10.05 -18.53
N SER A 559 10.29 -10.02 -17.59
CA SER A 559 10.35 -9.15 -16.40
C SER A 559 10.67 -9.89 -15.12
N LEU A 560 10.83 -11.22 -15.15
CA LEU A 560 10.99 -12.05 -13.95
C LEU A 560 12.21 -11.64 -13.12
N ARG A 561 11.98 -11.35 -11.85
CA ARG A 561 13.00 -11.01 -10.85
C ARG A 561 12.97 -11.93 -9.65
N ASN A 562 11.78 -12.32 -9.22
CA ASN A 562 11.60 -13.19 -8.07
C ASN A 562 10.89 -14.46 -8.52
N LEU A 563 11.49 -15.59 -8.25
CA LEU A 563 10.91 -16.90 -8.51
C LEU A 563 10.84 -17.69 -7.22
N ASN A 564 9.64 -18.06 -6.81
CA ASN A 564 9.38 -18.84 -5.61
C ASN A 564 8.67 -20.13 -6.00
N VAL A 565 9.30 -21.26 -5.76
CA VAL A 565 8.82 -22.59 -6.17
C VAL A 565 8.78 -23.51 -4.97
N PHE A 566 7.58 -23.84 -4.50
CA PHE A 566 7.38 -24.65 -3.29
C PHE A 566 6.63 -25.95 -3.63
N ASP A 567 7.06 -27.05 -3.01
CA ASP A 567 6.44 -28.38 -3.15
C ASP A 567 6.27 -28.83 -4.61
N CYS A 568 7.25 -28.51 -5.45
CA CYS A 568 7.31 -28.83 -6.88
C CYS A 568 8.28 -29.99 -7.15
N THR A 569 8.15 -30.62 -8.32
CA THR A 569 8.93 -31.82 -8.68
C THR A 569 9.98 -31.56 -9.76
N ALA A 570 10.19 -30.30 -10.16
CA ALA A 570 11.21 -29.94 -11.13
C ALA A 570 12.59 -30.40 -10.68
N ALA A 571 13.31 -31.10 -11.57
CA ALA A 571 14.63 -31.66 -11.29
C ALA A 571 15.76 -30.98 -12.06
N ASP A 572 15.44 -30.20 -13.09
CA ASP A 572 16.40 -29.48 -13.93
C ASP A 572 16.25 -27.97 -13.76
N LEU A 573 17.32 -27.30 -13.33
CA LEU A 573 17.38 -25.84 -13.20
C LEU A 573 17.99 -25.17 -14.45
N SER A 574 18.44 -25.92 -15.47
CA SER A 574 19.12 -25.37 -16.64
C SER A 574 18.30 -24.28 -17.40
N PRO A 575 16.94 -24.31 -17.43
CA PRO A 575 16.16 -23.24 -18.03
C PRO A 575 16.37 -21.86 -17.39
N LEU A 576 16.77 -21.82 -16.10
CA LEU A 576 17.05 -20.55 -15.43
C LEU A 576 18.26 -19.82 -16.01
N ALA A 577 19.14 -20.47 -16.78
CA ALA A 577 20.27 -19.81 -17.43
C ALA A 577 19.85 -18.63 -18.31
N GLY A 578 18.64 -18.67 -18.89
CA GLY A 578 18.06 -17.59 -19.67
C GLY A 578 17.47 -16.44 -18.85
N CYS A 579 17.22 -16.65 -17.56
CA CYS A 579 16.58 -15.68 -16.67
C CYS A 579 17.57 -14.62 -16.17
N THR A 580 18.18 -13.85 -17.06
CA THR A 580 19.25 -12.89 -16.74
C THR A 580 18.78 -11.74 -15.84
N GLY A 581 17.46 -11.57 -15.68
CA GLY A 581 16.81 -10.60 -14.78
C GLY A 581 16.62 -11.09 -13.35
N LEU A 582 16.78 -12.40 -13.07
CA LEU A 582 16.44 -13.02 -11.79
C LEU A 582 17.31 -12.47 -10.66
N GLU A 583 16.65 -11.98 -9.61
CA GLU A 583 17.27 -11.35 -8.44
C GLU A 583 17.19 -12.25 -7.20
N THR A 584 16.06 -12.96 -7.03
CA THR A 584 15.89 -13.91 -5.94
C THR A 584 15.30 -15.23 -6.44
N PHE A 585 15.77 -16.33 -5.89
CA PHE A 585 15.22 -17.66 -6.14
C PHE A 585 14.97 -18.37 -4.80
N SER A 586 13.74 -18.79 -4.60
CA SER A 586 13.30 -19.47 -3.38
C SER A 586 12.67 -20.78 -3.75
N PHE A 587 13.03 -21.86 -3.06
CA PHE A 587 12.41 -23.15 -3.33
C PHE A 587 12.32 -24.06 -2.10
N SER A 588 11.33 -24.98 -2.17
CA SER A 588 11.26 -26.19 -1.35
C SER A 588 10.78 -27.36 -2.21
N GLY A 589 11.03 -28.60 -1.77
CA GLY A 589 10.53 -29.77 -2.47
C GLY A 589 11.20 -30.11 -3.81
N LEU A 590 12.29 -29.43 -4.19
CA LEU A 590 13.09 -29.76 -5.38
C LEU A 590 14.13 -30.85 -5.07
N ASP A 591 13.68 -31.97 -4.54
CA ASP A 591 14.57 -33.04 -4.08
C ASP A 591 15.33 -33.74 -5.23
N GLY A 592 14.80 -33.66 -6.45
CA GLY A 592 15.41 -34.23 -7.67
C GLY A 592 16.55 -33.40 -8.27
N VAL A 593 16.78 -32.18 -7.80
CA VAL A 593 17.84 -31.30 -8.35
C VAL A 593 19.19 -31.76 -7.82
N GLU A 594 20.08 -32.18 -8.73
CA GLU A 594 21.44 -32.63 -8.43
C GLU A 594 22.51 -31.58 -8.76
N ASP A 595 22.22 -30.58 -9.62
CA ASP A 595 23.16 -29.55 -10.08
C ASP A 595 22.58 -28.13 -9.92
N PHE A 596 23.22 -27.33 -9.07
CA PHE A 596 22.89 -25.92 -8.83
C PHE A 596 23.83 -24.94 -9.54
N SER A 597 24.78 -25.41 -10.33
CA SER A 597 25.84 -24.59 -10.94
C SER A 597 25.29 -23.44 -11.80
N VAL A 598 24.12 -23.63 -12.43
CA VAL A 598 23.42 -22.60 -13.22
C VAL A 598 23.19 -21.30 -12.45
N LEU A 599 22.97 -21.38 -11.14
CA LEU A 599 22.73 -20.20 -10.28
C LEU A 599 23.93 -19.25 -10.25
N SER A 600 25.16 -19.79 -10.40
CA SER A 600 26.39 -18.98 -10.48
C SER A 600 26.48 -18.15 -11.76
N ALA A 601 25.76 -18.53 -12.83
CA ALA A 601 25.75 -17.85 -14.10
C ALA A 601 24.76 -16.68 -14.15
N LEU A 602 23.87 -16.53 -13.14
CA LEU A 602 22.83 -15.51 -13.11
C LEU A 602 23.41 -14.17 -12.64
N PRO A 603 23.46 -13.13 -13.49
CA PRO A 603 24.25 -11.92 -13.23
C PRO A 603 23.64 -11.00 -12.19
N ARG A 604 22.34 -11.17 -11.87
CA ARG A 604 21.61 -10.34 -10.91
C ARG A 604 21.18 -11.08 -9.67
N LEU A 605 21.38 -12.37 -9.61
CA LEU A 605 21.00 -13.18 -8.46
C LEU A 605 21.79 -12.74 -7.23
N HIS A 606 21.08 -12.34 -6.18
CA HIS A 606 21.69 -11.91 -4.92
C HIS A 606 21.14 -12.65 -3.69
N GLY A 607 20.04 -13.40 -3.84
CA GLY A 607 19.45 -14.18 -2.75
C GLY A 607 18.92 -15.53 -3.22
N VAL A 608 19.27 -16.57 -2.51
CA VAL A 608 18.73 -17.94 -2.69
C VAL A 608 18.23 -18.42 -1.33
N LEU A 609 16.94 -18.74 -1.24
CA LEU A 609 16.28 -19.20 -0.02
C LEU A 609 15.86 -20.65 -0.22
N VAL A 610 16.33 -21.54 0.66
CA VAL A 610 16.22 -23.00 0.45
C VAL A 610 16.07 -23.75 1.76
N PRO A 611 15.58 -25.00 1.76
CA PRO A 611 15.61 -25.84 2.94
C PRO A 611 17.03 -25.96 3.49
N GLN A 612 17.19 -25.91 4.81
CA GLN A 612 18.49 -25.94 5.50
C GLN A 612 19.36 -27.12 5.04
N ALA A 613 18.74 -28.26 4.70
CA ALA A 613 19.44 -29.46 4.22
C ALA A 613 20.17 -29.24 2.87
N ARG A 614 19.70 -28.32 2.03
CA ARG A 614 20.22 -28.07 0.66
C ARG A 614 21.29 -26.97 0.61
N VAL A 615 21.47 -26.20 1.69
CA VAL A 615 22.47 -25.11 1.77
C VAL A 615 23.87 -25.59 1.41
N GLY A 616 24.25 -26.79 1.89
CA GLY A 616 25.56 -27.38 1.62
C GLY A 616 25.77 -27.76 0.15
N ASP A 617 24.75 -28.27 -0.52
CA ASP A 617 24.80 -28.70 -1.91
C ASP A 617 25.04 -27.47 -2.81
N ILE A 618 24.25 -26.40 -2.61
CA ILE A 618 24.38 -25.16 -3.37
C ILE A 618 25.75 -24.52 -3.14
N ALA A 619 26.24 -24.51 -1.91
CA ALA A 619 27.56 -23.95 -1.61
C ALA A 619 28.69 -24.72 -2.28
N ALA A 620 28.52 -26.05 -2.48
CA ALA A 620 29.48 -26.91 -3.17
C ALA A 620 29.47 -26.68 -4.70
N ASP A 621 28.29 -26.55 -5.31
CA ASP A 621 28.12 -26.38 -6.76
C ASP A 621 28.39 -24.93 -7.22
N CYS A 622 28.26 -23.95 -6.30
CA CYS A 622 28.46 -22.55 -6.56
C CYS A 622 29.62 -21.95 -5.73
N PRO A 623 30.85 -22.41 -5.88
CA PRO A 623 31.98 -21.93 -5.10
C PRO A 623 32.30 -20.47 -5.48
N GLY A 624 32.22 -19.55 -4.51
CA GLY A 624 32.43 -18.13 -4.75
C GLY A 624 31.24 -17.37 -5.33
N ALA A 625 30.05 -17.91 -5.16
CA ALA A 625 28.81 -17.26 -5.58
C ALA A 625 28.68 -15.82 -5.02
N ALA A 626 28.19 -14.91 -5.86
CA ALA A 626 27.96 -13.52 -5.50
C ALA A 626 26.63 -13.30 -4.72
N PHE A 627 25.85 -14.35 -4.50
CA PHE A 627 24.55 -14.32 -3.82
C PHE A 627 24.62 -14.91 -2.41
N ALA A 628 23.70 -14.48 -1.54
CA ALA A 628 23.53 -15.05 -0.21
C ALA A 628 22.68 -16.32 -0.29
N ILE A 629 23.08 -17.39 0.42
CA ILE A 629 22.29 -18.60 0.58
C ILE A 629 21.72 -18.59 2.01
N THR A 630 20.39 -18.65 2.13
CA THR A 630 19.69 -18.65 3.41
C THR A 630 18.91 -19.93 3.57
N GLY A 631 19.14 -20.66 4.68
CA GLY A 631 18.35 -21.84 5.04
C GLY A 631 17.03 -21.45 5.74
N GLN A 632 15.96 -22.14 5.39
CA GLN A 632 14.66 -22.07 6.07
C GLN A 632 14.51 -23.18 7.10
#